data_a4833d45f23fe7287f84c90d81d3047b
#
_entry.id   a4833d45f23fe7287f84c90d81d3047b
#
_cell.length_a   1.000
_cell.length_b   1.000
_cell.length_c   1.000
_cell.angle_alpha   90.00
_cell.angle_beta   90.00
_cell.angle_gamma   90.00
#
_symmetry.space_group_name_H-M   'P 1'
#
loop_
_entity.id
_entity.type
_entity.pdbx_description
1 polymer ?
#
loop_
_entity_poly.entity_id
_entity_poly.type
_entity_poly.pdbx_seq_one_letter_code
_entity_poly.pdbx_strand_id
1 'polypeptide(L)'
;MSRGHEGRRMPRRLRLVWCALLSFLFILLTDCAFNRGNIGEEFKSEHVESIKKGVTTRAEVVSLLGAPDRIVQANSYDIFQYYRYDIKAGSLLLILVNFSRLNIKSDDLYVLFNRDGIVEDVVFGRRTGRIEFQFWPFGE
;
A
#
# COMPACT_ATOMS: atom_id res chain seq x y z
N MET A 1 47.26 -14.06 51.16
CA MET A 1 47.17 -12.76 50.49
C MET A 1 45.90 -12.74 49.63
N SER A 2 44.78 -12.27 50.22
CA SER A 2 43.50 -12.22 49.52
C SER A 2 43.30 -10.78 49.08
N ARG A 3 43.30 -10.53 47.76
CA ARG A 3 42.95 -9.23 47.16
C ARG A 3 41.42 -9.16 47.07
N GLY A 4 40.81 -8.39 47.96
CA GLY A 4 39.42 -8.08 47.89
C GLY A 4 39.11 -7.27 46.64
N HIS A 5 38.21 -7.79 45.79
CA HIS A 5 37.61 -7.06 44.68
C HIS A 5 36.59 -6.06 45.29
N GLU A 6 37.05 -4.87 45.57
CA GLU A 6 36.21 -3.74 45.96
C GLU A 6 35.40 -3.29 44.75
N GLY A 7 34.24 -3.84 44.62
CA GLY A 7 33.26 -3.45 43.58
C GLY A 7 32.87 -1.99 43.79
N ARG A 8 33.42 -1.06 43.02
CA ARG A 8 33.06 0.37 42.98
C ARG A 8 31.57 0.50 42.67
N ARG A 9 30.75 0.65 43.71
CA ARG A 9 29.36 0.95 43.56
C ARG A 9 29.23 2.38 43.02
N MET A 10 28.70 2.54 41.82
CA MET A 10 28.44 3.85 41.23
C MET A 10 27.55 4.69 42.18
N PRO A 11 27.84 5.99 42.32
CA PRO A 11 27.03 6.90 43.16
C PRO A 11 25.59 6.97 42.61
N ARG A 12 24.64 7.07 43.53
CA ARG A 12 23.20 7.03 43.23
C ARG A 12 22.77 8.02 42.14
N ARG A 13 23.37 9.21 42.11
CA ARG A 13 23.14 10.24 41.10
C ARG A 13 23.58 9.79 39.70
N LEU A 14 24.73 9.14 39.60
CA LEU A 14 25.24 8.64 38.34
C LEU A 14 24.36 7.50 37.76
N ARG A 15 23.82 6.65 38.63
CA ARG A 15 22.84 5.61 38.22
C ARG A 15 21.56 6.23 37.66
N LEU A 16 21.04 7.29 38.29
CA LEU A 16 19.84 7.99 37.82
C LEU A 16 20.08 8.64 36.46
N VAL A 17 21.24 9.26 36.25
CA VAL A 17 21.61 9.84 34.93
C VAL A 17 21.71 8.75 33.87
N TRP A 18 22.36 7.62 34.19
CA TRP A 18 22.45 6.49 33.27
C TRP A 18 21.09 5.88 32.94
N CYS A 19 20.22 5.71 33.91
CA CYS A 19 18.84 5.25 33.68
C CYS A 19 18.05 6.24 32.79
N ALA A 20 18.20 7.54 33.02
CA ALA A 20 17.54 8.55 32.21
C ALA A 20 18.08 8.55 30.76
N LEU A 21 19.39 8.43 30.57
CA LEU A 21 20.00 8.33 29.25
C LEU A 21 19.57 7.06 28.50
N LEU A 22 19.52 5.91 29.18
CA LEU A 22 19.06 4.66 28.62
C LEU A 22 17.57 4.73 28.23
N SER A 23 16.71 5.32 29.10
CA SER A 23 15.31 5.55 28.79
C SER A 23 15.13 6.48 27.60
N PHE A 24 15.89 7.55 27.53
CA PHE A 24 15.87 8.48 26.40
C PHE A 24 16.33 7.81 25.10
N LEU A 25 17.41 7.04 25.16
CA LEU A 25 17.89 6.25 24.02
C LEU A 25 16.84 5.22 23.57
N PHE A 26 16.16 4.57 24.51
CA PHE A 26 15.10 3.62 24.20
C PHE A 26 13.90 4.27 23.47
N ILE A 27 13.53 5.48 23.87
CA ILE A 27 12.47 6.26 23.21
C ILE A 27 12.89 6.66 21.78
N LEU A 28 14.16 7.01 21.57
CA LEU A 28 14.67 7.36 20.23
C LEU A 28 14.77 6.17 19.26
N LEU A 29 14.76 4.95 19.78
CA LEU A 29 14.87 3.71 18.99
C LEU A 29 13.48 3.12 18.61
N THR A 30 12.39 3.73 19.04
CA THR A 30 11.03 3.37 18.63
C THR A 30 10.62 4.25 17.47
N ASP A 31 10.37 3.66 16.31
CA ASP A 31 9.88 4.36 15.13
C ASP A 31 8.51 3.81 14.71
N CYS A 32 7.57 4.71 14.48
CA CYS A 32 6.27 4.41 13.93
C CYS A 32 6.19 5.01 12.52
N ALA A 33 6.22 4.18 11.50
CA ALA A 33 6.04 4.63 10.13
C ALA A 33 4.61 4.33 9.65
N PHE A 34 3.95 5.38 9.17
CA PHE A 34 2.66 5.25 8.49
C PHE A 34 2.82 5.81 7.08
N ASN A 35 2.60 4.96 6.08
CA ASN A 35 2.70 5.35 4.68
C ASN A 35 1.39 5.06 3.96
N ARG A 36 0.98 5.99 3.09
CA ARG A 36 -0.16 5.84 2.21
C ARG A 36 0.27 6.18 0.79
N GLY A 37 0.03 5.27 -0.15
CA GLY A 37 0.33 5.45 -1.56
C GLY A 37 -0.87 5.09 -2.42
N ASN A 38 -1.03 5.82 -3.52
CA ASN A 38 -1.98 5.50 -4.57
C ASN A 38 -1.18 5.22 -5.85
N ILE A 39 -1.55 4.19 -6.58
CA ILE A 39 -1.01 3.87 -7.90
C ILE A 39 -2.18 3.82 -8.87
N GLY A 40 -2.05 4.44 -10.04
CA GLY A 40 -3.10 4.62 -11.03
C GLY A 40 -3.95 5.87 -10.80
N GLU A 41 -4.66 6.29 -11.82
CA GLU A 41 -5.54 7.44 -11.74
C GLU A 41 -6.91 7.07 -11.15
N GLU A 42 -7.51 8.02 -10.43
CA GLU A 42 -8.85 7.83 -9.89
C GLU A 42 -9.89 8.02 -11.00
N PHE A 43 -10.51 6.94 -11.43
CA PHE A 43 -11.69 7.04 -12.28
C PHE A 43 -12.95 7.07 -11.41
N LYS A 44 -13.80 8.08 -11.68
CA LYS A 44 -15.06 8.24 -10.95
C LYS A 44 -16.07 7.20 -11.41
N SER A 45 -16.80 6.60 -10.48
CA SER A 45 -17.86 5.64 -10.80
C SER A 45 -18.88 6.18 -11.81
N GLU A 46 -19.18 7.48 -11.73
CA GLU A 46 -20.08 8.19 -12.64
C GLU A 46 -19.61 8.13 -14.10
N HIS A 47 -18.29 8.24 -14.33
CA HIS A 47 -17.71 8.12 -15.67
C HIS A 47 -17.83 6.69 -16.20
N VAL A 48 -17.64 5.69 -15.34
CA VAL A 48 -17.82 4.28 -15.74
C VAL A 48 -19.27 3.99 -16.11
N GLU A 49 -20.22 4.50 -15.34
CA GLU A 49 -21.67 4.34 -15.58
C GLU A 49 -22.13 5.06 -16.86
N SER A 50 -21.43 6.11 -17.28
CA SER A 50 -21.74 6.84 -18.51
C SER A 50 -21.36 6.07 -19.78
N ILE A 51 -20.49 5.05 -19.68
CA ILE A 51 -20.06 4.23 -20.80
C ILE A 51 -21.20 3.28 -21.22
N LYS A 52 -21.71 3.44 -22.42
CA LYS A 52 -22.83 2.66 -22.95
C LYS A 52 -22.34 1.65 -23.99
N LYS A 53 -22.67 0.38 -23.78
CA LYS A 53 -22.41 -0.70 -24.73
C LYS A 53 -23.12 -0.43 -26.06
N GLY A 54 -22.41 -0.68 -27.17
CA GLY A 54 -22.93 -0.48 -28.52
C GLY A 54 -23.01 0.97 -28.99
N VAL A 55 -22.64 1.94 -28.14
CA VAL A 55 -22.78 3.40 -28.44
C VAL A 55 -21.48 4.14 -28.23
N THR A 56 -20.86 4.00 -27.05
CA THR A 56 -19.68 4.77 -26.67
C THR A 56 -18.46 4.32 -27.50
N THR A 57 -17.76 5.28 -28.06
CA THR A 57 -16.55 5.04 -28.87
C THR A 57 -15.29 4.98 -28.01
N ARG A 58 -14.20 4.42 -28.57
CA ARG A 58 -12.88 4.39 -27.93
C ARG A 58 -12.39 5.78 -27.56
N ALA A 59 -12.58 6.77 -28.43
CA ALA A 59 -12.16 8.15 -28.17
C ALA A 59 -12.91 8.78 -27.00
N GLU A 60 -14.21 8.51 -26.88
CA GLU A 60 -15.02 8.97 -25.76
C GLU A 60 -14.60 8.33 -24.44
N VAL A 61 -14.29 7.01 -24.43
CA VAL A 61 -13.76 6.35 -23.24
C VAL A 61 -12.45 6.98 -22.78
N VAL A 62 -11.52 7.25 -23.70
CA VAL A 62 -10.25 7.93 -23.37
C VAL A 62 -10.48 9.36 -22.89
N SER A 63 -11.47 10.05 -23.44
CA SER A 63 -11.83 11.42 -22.96
C SER A 63 -12.43 11.39 -21.55
N LEU A 64 -13.17 10.36 -21.17
CA LEU A 64 -13.81 10.21 -19.86
C LEU A 64 -12.86 9.70 -18.78
N LEU A 65 -12.01 8.72 -19.10
CA LEU A 65 -11.20 7.97 -18.14
C LEU A 65 -9.70 8.30 -18.23
N GLY A 66 -9.29 9.05 -19.25
CA GLY A 66 -7.88 9.26 -19.52
C GLY A 66 -7.26 8.13 -20.36
N ALA A 67 -5.94 8.12 -20.45
CA ALA A 67 -5.20 7.06 -21.14
C ALA A 67 -5.30 5.75 -20.35
N PRO A 68 -5.52 4.61 -21.03
CA PRO A 68 -5.55 3.32 -20.35
C PRO A 68 -4.16 2.94 -19.84
N ASP A 69 -4.10 2.29 -18.68
CA ASP A 69 -2.86 1.77 -18.11
C ASP A 69 -2.27 0.65 -18.96
N ARG A 70 -3.14 -0.12 -19.63
CA ARG A 70 -2.74 -1.21 -20.51
C ARG A 70 -3.73 -1.41 -21.65
N ILE A 71 -3.20 -1.70 -22.83
CA ILE A 71 -3.99 -2.10 -24.00
C ILE A 71 -3.62 -3.55 -24.36
N VAL A 72 -4.62 -4.41 -24.45
CA VAL A 72 -4.48 -5.81 -24.84
C VAL A 72 -5.30 -6.04 -26.09
N GLN A 73 -4.72 -6.67 -27.12
CA GLN A 73 -5.42 -7.08 -28.32
C GLN A 73 -5.63 -8.59 -28.30
N ALA A 74 -6.86 -9.04 -28.39
CA ALA A 74 -7.22 -10.44 -28.40
C ALA A 74 -8.36 -10.71 -29.37
N ASN A 75 -8.14 -11.63 -30.33
CA ASN A 75 -9.19 -12.12 -31.25
C ASN A 75 -10.04 -11.03 -31.92
N SER A 76 -9.43 -9.95 -32.38
CA SER A 76 -10.09 -8.80 -33.02
C SER A 76 -10.80 -7.83 -32.05
N TYR A 77 -10.56 -7.96 -30.77
CA TYR A 77 -11.00 -7.01 -29.74
C TYR A 77 -9.81 -6.23 -29.21
N ASP A 78 -10.02 -4.95 -28.94
CA ASP A 78 -9.10 -4.14 -28.16
C ASP A 78 -9.66 -4.04 -26.74
N ILE A 79 -8.86 -4.39 -25.76
CA ILE A 79 -9.23 -4.34 -24.35
C ILE A 79 -8.41 -3.25 -23.68
N PHE A 80 -9.08 -2.20 -23.21
CA PHE A 80 -8.45 -1.18 -22.39
C PHE A 80 -8.61 -1.56 -20.93
N GLN A 81 -7.48 -1.61 -20.24
CA GLN A 81 -7.42 -1.88 -18.81
C GLN A 81 -7.03 -0.60 -18.07
N TYR A 82 -7.83 -0.28 -17.06
CA TYR A 82 -7.58 0.77 -16.09
C TYR A 82 -7.51 0.12 -14.72
N TYR A 83 -6.53 0.49 -13.91
CA TYR A 83 -6.41 -0.03 -12.54
C TYR A 83 -6.05 1.07 -11.56
N ARG A 84 -6.51 0.91 -10.34
CA ARG A 84 -6.17 1.76 -9.22
C ARG A 84 -5.86 0.91 -8.01
N TYR A 85 -4.76 1.23 -7.35
CA TYR A 85 -4.39 0.64 -6.07
C TYR A 85 -4.35 1.73 -4.99
N ASP A 86 -5.06 1.52 -3.89
CA ASP A 86 -4.94 2.29 -2.64
C ASP A 86 -4.18 1.43 -1.64
N ILE A 87 -2.96 1.84 -1.32
CA ILE A 87 -2.03 1.12 -0.47
C ILE A 87 -1.92 1.86 0.85
N LYS A 88 -2.22 1.18 1.95
CA LYS A 88 -2.02 1.68 3.31
C LYS A 88 -1.07 0.75 4.02
N ALA A 89 0.11 1.25 4.35
CA ALA A 89 1.11 0.54 5.11
C ALA A 89 1.31 1.22 6.46
N GLY A 90 1.28 0.44 7.52
CA GLY A 90 1.64 0.88 8.87
C GLY A 90 2.68 -0.07 9.44
N SER A 91 3.75 0.47 10.00
CA SER A 91 4.76 -0.32 10.68
C SER A 91 5.11 0.31 12.02
N LEU A 92 5.29 -0.54 13.02
CA LEU A 92 5.82 -0.22 14.34
C LEU A 92 7.11 -0.99 14.49
N LEU A 93 8.23 -0.27 14.45
CA LEU A 93 9.57 -0.84 14.62
C LEU A 93 9.97 -0.69 16.09
N LEU A 94 10.11 -1.82 16.77
CA LEU A 94 10.70 -1.93 18.09
C LEU A 94 12.01 -2.69 17.97
N ILE A 95 12.96 -2.48 18.89
CA ILE A 95 14.31 -3.05 18.83
C ILE A 95 14.30 -4.58 18.65
N LEU A 96 13.35 -5.26 19.29
CA LEU A 96 13.28 -6.74 19.31
C LEU A 96 12.09 -7.29 18.52
N VAL A 97 11.12 -6.46 18.19
CA VAL A 97 9.84 -6.88 17.61
C VAL A 97 9.40 -5.86 16.56
N ASN A 98 9.03 -6.34 15.41
CA ASN A 98 8.53 -5.52 14.32
C ASN A 98 7.11 -5.94 13.96
N PHE A 99 6.18 -4.98 13.93
CA PHE A 99 4.81 -5.18 13.47
C PHE A 99 4.62 -4.39 12.19
N SER A 100 4.19 -5.07 11.12
CA SER A 100 3.80 -4.41 9.89
C SER A 100 2.41 -4.85 9.45
N ARG A 101 1.65 -3.92 8.92
CA ARG A 101 0.33 -4.14 8.35
C ARG A 101 0.25 -3.50 6.98
N LEU A 102 -0.11 -4.30 5.99
CA LEU A 102 -0.31 -3.86 4.62
C LEU A 102 -1.77 -4.07 4.23
N ASN A 103 -2.43 -3.01 3.76
CA ASN A 103 -3.78 -3.07 3.21
C ASN A 103 -3.74 -2.54 1.78
N ILE A 104 -4.11 -3.38 0.82
CA ILE A 104 -4.15 -3.03 -0.60
C ILE A 104 -5.59 -3.19 -1.08
N LYS A 105 -6.17 -2.12 -1.61
CA LYS A 105 -7.44 -2.16 -2.34
C LYS A 105 -7.13 -1.96 -3.81
N SER A 106 -7.75 -2.74 -4.67
CA SER A 106 -7.66 -2.57 -6.11
C SER A 106 -9.04 -2.41 -6.74
N ASP A 107 -9.14 -1.46 -7.63
CA ASP A 107 -10.27 -1.29 -8.54
C ASP A 107 -9.73 -1.57 -9.95
N ASP A 108 -10.31 -2.53 -10.65
CA ASP A 108 -9.92 -2.94 -12.00
C ASP A 108 -11.10 -2.71 -12.94
N LEU A 109 -10.88 -1.99 -14.03
CA LEU A 109 -11.85 -1.75 -15.08
C LEU A 109 -11.31 -2.23 -16.41
N TYR A 110 -12.09 -3.05 -17.10
CA TYR A 110 -11.81 -3.54 -18.45
C TYR A 110 -12.90 -3.05 -19.38
N VAL A 111 -12.51 -2.37 -20.47
CA VAL A 111 -13.42 -1.92 -21.52
C VAL A 111 -13.04 -2.65 -22.80
N LEU A 112 -13.95 -3.46 -23.32
CA LEU A 112 -13.78 -4.22 -24.55
C LEU A 112 -14.37 -3.43 -25.72
N PHE A 113 -13.60 -3.31 -26.81
CA PHE A 113 -14.02 -2.66 -28.05
C PHE A 113 -14.09 -3.67 -29.18
N ASN A 114 -15.11 -3.56 -29.99
CA ASN A 114 -15.22 -4.30 -31.24
C ASN A 114 -14.27 -3.73 -32.31
N ARG A 115 -14.28 -4.31 -33.54
CA ARG A 115 -13.45 -3.85 -34.65
C ARG A 115 -13.70 -2.42 -35.08
N ASP A 116 -14.91 -1.91 -34.89
CA ASP A 116 -15.33 -0.54 -35.23
C ASP A 116 -14.90 0.47 -34.14
N GLY A 117 -14.29 -0.01 -33.05
CA GLY A 117 -13.87 0.85 -31.94
C GLY A 117 -15.00 1.29 -31.03
N ILE A 118 -16.11 0.55 -31.04
CA ILE A 118 -17.28 0.78 -30.19
C ILE A 118 -17.25 -0.17 -29.00
N VAL A 119 -17.62 0.30 -27.82
CA VAL A 119 -17.66 -0.49 -26.59
C VAL A 119 -18.63 -1.66 -26.73
N GLU A 120 -18.12 -2.87 -26.60
CA GLU A 120 -18.90 -4.10 -26.61
C GLU A 120 -19.25 -4.56 -25.21
N ASP A 121 -18.28 -4.49 -24.29
CA ASP A 121 -18.48 -4.84 -22.90
C ASP A 121 -17.64 -3.99 -21.94
N VAL A 122 -18.13 -3.86 -20.70
CA VAL A 122 -17.47 -3.16 -19.61
C VAL A 122 -17.53 -4.04 -18.38
N VAL A 123 -16.34 -4.41 -17.86
CA VAL A 123 -16.22 -5.23 -16.66
C VAL A 123 -15.52 -4.42 -15.59
N PHE A 124 -16.22 -4.16 -14.50
CA PHE A 124 -15.70 -3.43 -13.35
C PHE A 124 -15.61 -4.33 -12.13
N GLY A 125 -14.41 -4.50 -11.59
CA GLY A 125 -14.13 -5.30 -10.41
C GLY A 125 -13.55 -4.45 -9.28
N ARG A 126 -14.17 -4.53 -8.10
CA ARG A 126 -13.60 -3.99 -6.87
C ARG A 126 -13.12 -5.13 -5.99
N ARG A 127 -11.84 -5.10 -5.65
CA ARG A 127 -11.27 -6.03 -4.67
C ARG A 127 -11.07 -5.30 -3.36
N THR A 128 -11.83 -5.70 -2.34
CA THR A 128 -11.61 -5.25 -0.98
C THR A 128 -10.43 -5.98 -0.37
N GLY A 129 -9.45 -5.20 -0.02
CA GLY A 129 -8.17 -5.42 0.56
C GLY A 129 -7.76 -6.77 1.11
N ARG A 130 -6.58 -7.18 0.70
CA ARG A 130 -5.80 -8.19 1.41
C ARG A 130 -5.11 -7.50 2.59
N ILE A 131 -5.41 -7.94 3.81
CA ILE A 131 -4.68 -7.50 5.00
C ILE A 131 -3.59 -8.55 5.21
N GLU A 132 -2.35 -8.16 4.94
CA GLU A 132 -1.19 -8.95 5.33
C GLU A 132 -0.66 -8.39 6.63
N PHE A 133 -0.60 -9.25 7.63
CA PHE A 133 -0.05 -8.95 8.93
C PHE A 133 1.24 -9.76 9.10
N GLN A 134 2.34 -9.05 9.27
CA GLN A 134 3.64 -9.69 9.53
C GLN A 134 4.10 -9.34 10.93
N PHE A 135 4.52 -10.37 11.64
CA PHE A 135 5.08 -10.29 12.97
C PHE A 135 6.47 -10.92 12.98
N TRP A 136 7.49 -10.10 12.96
CA TRP A 136 8.86 -10.59 13.06
C TRP A 136 9.30 -10.58 14.54
N PRO A 137 10.00 -11.64 15.05
CA PRO A 137 10.70 -12.71 14.34
C PRO A 137 9.89 -14.00 14.08
N PHE A 138 8.59 -14.04 14.30
CA PHE A 138 7.80 -15.27 14.32
C PHE A 138 6.87 -15.48 13.11
N GLY A 139 6.85 -14.58 12.15
CA GLY A 139 6.02 -14.66 10.96
C GLY A 139 6.82 -14.85 9.67
N GLU A 140 6.39 -15.80 8.79
CA GLU A 140 6.78 -15.86 7.40
C GLU A 140 6.06 -14.79 6.58
#